data_3acc4eac4e02ad660770de524cc9818d
#
_entry.id   3acc4eac4e02ad660770de524cc9818d
#
_cell.length_a   1.000
_cell.length_b   1.000
_cell.length_c   1.000
_cell.angle_alpha   90.00
_cell.angle_beta   90.00
_cell.angle_gamma   90.00
#
_symmetry.space_group_name_H-M   'P 1'
#
loop_
_entity.id
_entity.type
_entity.pdbx_description
1 polymer ?
#
loop_
_entity_poly.entity_id
_entity_poly.type
_entity_poly.pdbx_seq_one_letter_code
_entity_poly.pdbx_strand_id
1 'polypeptide(L)'
;MRIAISGRSGCGNTTVSTLVSQITGYPLINFTFRNLAEERGIDFWTFCKMAERDDSIDLELDRRQVEMAMEQKNCVLGSRLAIWVLKEADLKVYLEGSLEVRVARIHEREGGSLEERLKETKRRDRKDTKRYKRIYSIDNTEI
;
A
#
# COMPACT_ATOMS: atom_id res chain seq x y z
N MET A 1 4.21 -18.44 8.83
CA MET A 1 3.49 -17.24 9.30
C MET A 1 3.39 -16.22 8.18
N ARG A 2 2.19 -15.73 7.93
CA ARG A 2 1.94 -14.63 7.00
C ARG A 2 1.75 -13.35 7.79
N ILE A 3 2.54 -12.33 7.48
CA ILE A 3 2.52 -11.05 8.20
C ILE A 3 2.01 -9.96 7.25
N ALA A 4 0.93 -9.29 7.63
CA ALA A 4 0.40 -8.16 6.89
C ALA A 4 0.72 -6.85 7.62
N ILE A 5 1.27 -5.88 6.90
CA ILE A 5 1.67 -4.59 7.44
C ILE A 5 1.01 -3.49 6.61
N SER A 6 0.27 -2.63 7.27
CA SER A 6 -0.43 -1.51 6.64
C SER A 6 -0.16 -0.20 7.36
N GLY A 7 -0.46 0.88 6.71
CA GLY A 7 -0.38 2.23 7.22
C GLY A 7 -0.66 3.22 6.10
N ARG A 8 -0.98 4.44 6.47
CA ARG A 8 -1.21 5.51 5.50
C ARG A 8 0.09 5.93 4.81
N SER A 9 -0.05 6.68 3.74
CA SER A 9 1.10 7.21 3.01
C SER A 9 2.10 7.92 3.94
N GLY A 10 3.37 7.58 3.83
CA GLY A 10 4.43 8.14 4.66
C GLY A 10 4.63 7.48 6.03
N CYS A 11 3.90 6.41 6.34
CA CYS A 11 4.06 5.67 7.60
C CYS A 11 5.27 4.72 7.61
N GLY A 12 5.89 4.47 6.47
CA GLY A 12 7.04 3.59 6.39
C GLY A 12 6.71 2.13 6.08
N ASN A 13 5.59 1.86 5.42
CA ASN A 13 5.17 0.51 5.05
C ASN A 13 6.28 -0.29 4.35
N THR A 14 6.90 0.29 3.33
CA THR A 14 7.96 -0.37 2.57
C THR A 14 9.19 -0.64 3.42
N THR A 15 9.62 0.35 4.20
CA THR A 15 10.80 0.23 5.07
C THR A 15 10.60 -0.85 6.13
N VAL A 16 9.48 -0.81 6.83
CA VAL A 16 9.18 -1.79 7.91
C VAL A 16 9.00 -3.18 7.31
N SER A 17 8.27 -3.32 6.22
CA SER A 17 8.05 -4.61 5.56
C SER A 17 9.37 -5.23 5.09
N THR A 18 10.25 -4.44 4.51
CA THR A 18 11.57 -4.89 4.08
C THR A 18 12.42 -5.35 5.26
N LEU A 19 12.45 -4.58 6.34
CA LEU A 19 13.20 -4.95 7.56
C LEU A 19 12.65 -6.23 8.21
N VAL A 20 11.35 -6.37 8.30
CA VAL A 20 10.72 -7.58 8.83
C VAL A 20 11.06 -8.80 7.98
N SER A 21 11.02 -8.66 6.65
CA SER A 21 11.45 -9.70 5.72
C SER A 21 12.91 -10.11 5.95
N GLN A 22 13.80 -9.15 6.12
CA GLN A 22 15.23 -9.40 6.37
C GLN A 22 15.47 -10.09 7.72
N ILE A 23 14.79 -9.64 8.77
CA ILE A 23 14.96 -10.20 10.12
C ILE A 23 14.41 -11.62 10.21
N THR A 24 13.25 -11.87 9.61
CA THR A 24 12.58 -13.18 9.67
C THR A 24 13.09 -14.18 8.64
N GLY A 25 13.69 -13.70 7.56
CA GLY A 25 14.00 -14.52 6.38
C GLY A 25 12.76 -14.87 5.54
N TYR A 26 11.60 -14.31 5.85
CA TYR A 26 10.38 -14.56 5.09
C TYR A 26 10.37 -13.77 3.79
N PRO A 27 9.90 -14.36 2.68
CA PRO A 27 9.79 -13.63 1.42
C PRO A 27 8.92 -12.38 1.54
N LEU A 28 9.38 -11.28 0.97
CA LEU A 28 8.59 -10.07 0.80
C LEU A 28 7.74 -10.21 -0.47
N ILE A 29 6.43 -10.04 -0.34
CA ILE A 29 5.56 -10.01 -1.51
C ILE A 29 5.73 -8.65 -2.17
N ASN A 30 6.32 -8.65 -3.34
CA ASN A 30 6.68 -7.43 -4.08
C ASN A 30 6.05 -7.45 -5.47
N PHE A 31 4.76 -7.17 -5.53
CA PHE A 31 4.04 -6.98 -6.78
C PHE A 31 3.40 -5.60 -6.77
N THR A 32 3.84 -4.74 -7.68
CA THR A 32 3.48 -3.34 -7.70
C THR A 32 2.55 -3.01 -8.86
N PHE A 33 1.96 -1.83 -8.81
CA PHE A 33 1.19 -1.26 -9.90
C PHE A 33 2.03 -1.18 -11.20
N ARG A 34 3.30 -0.83 -11.06
CA ARG A 34 4.23 -0.81 -12.19
C ARG A 34 4.42 -2.20 -12.81
N ASN A 35 4.53 -3.22 -12.00
CA ASN A 35 4.63 -4.61 -12.50
C ASN A 35 3.37 -5.01 -13.28
N LEU A 36 2.20 -4.63 -12.81
CA LEU A 36 0.94 -4.91 -13.50
C LEU A 36 0.86 -4.18 -14.84
N ALA A 37 1.29 -2.92 -14.89
CA ALA A 37 1.36 -2.16 -16.14
C ALA A 37 2.30 -2.82 -17.14
N GLU A 38 3.46 -3.28 -16.70
CA GLU A 38 4.43 -3.99 -17.54
C GLU A 38 3.86 -5.29 -18.10
N GLU A 39 3.18 -6.10 -17.29
CA GLU A 39 2.51 -7.33 -17.75
C GLU A 39 1.51 -7.06 -18.86
N ARG A 40 0.81 -5.95 -18.79
CA ARG A 40 -0.20 -5.57 -19.79
C ARG A 40 0.37 -4.84 -21.00
N GLY A 41 1.68 -4.54 -20.98
CA GLY A 41 2.33 -3.79 -22.05
C GLY A 41 1.82 -2.36 -22.16
N ILE A 42 1.40 -1.77 -21.04
CA ILE A 42 0.86 -0.41 -21.00
C ILE A 42 1.87 0.50 -20.28
N ASP A 43 2.09 1.69 -20.84
CA ASP A 43 2.92 2.73 -20.21
C ASP A 43 2.38 3.07 -18.82
N PHE A 44 3.30 3.22 -17.86
CA PHE A 44 2.94 3.45 -16.44
C PHE A 44 1.99 4.65 -16.25
N TRP A 45 2.29 5.77 -16.89
CA TRP A 45 1.46 6.97 -16.74
C TRP A 45 0.08 6.82 -17.37
N THR A 46 0.00 6.14 -18.51
CA THR A 46 -1.26 5.79 -19.15
C THR A 46 -2.08 4.86 -18.24
N PHE A 47 -1.43 3.88 -17.65
CA PHE A 47 -2.08 2.95 -16.74
C PHE A 47 -2.61 3.63 -15.47
N CYS A 48 -1.88 4.59 -14.93
CA CYS A 48 -2.34 5.42 -13.80
C CYS A 48 -3.64 6.14 -14.14
N LYS A 49 -3.74 6.72 -15.34
CA LYS A 49 -4.95 7.40 -15.79
C LYS A 49 -6.13 6.44 -15.95
N MET A 50 -5.86 5.25 -16.47
CA MET A 50 -6.88 4.19 -16.58
C MET A 50 -7.41 3.79 -15.21
N ALA A 51 -6.53 3.63 -14.22
CA ALA A 51 -6.89 3.23 -12.87
C ALA A 51 -7.76 4.28 -12.16
N GLU A 52 -7.62 5.55 -12.48
CA GLU A 52 -8.47 6.61 -11.93
C GLU A 52 -9.96 6.43 -12.30
N ARG A 53 -10.22 5.75 -13.42
CA ARG A 53 -11.57 5.55 -13.97
C ARG A 53 -12.06 4.11 -13.88
N ASP A 54 -11.18 3.18 -13.53
CA ASP A 54 -11.49 1.74 -13.53
C ASP A 54 -10.99 1.09 -12.25
N ASP A 55 -11.90 0.90 -11.31
CA ASP A 55 -11.62 0.29 -10.01
C ASP A 55 -11.15 -1.17 -10.13
N SER A 56 -11.44 -1.84 -11.26
CA SER A 56 -11.02 -3.23 -11.48
C SER A 56 -9.50 -3.40 -11.50
N ILE A 57 -8.77 -2.36 -11.87
CA ILE A 57 -7.31 -2.36 -11.89
C ILE A 57 -6.75 -2.46 -10.46
N ASP A 58 -7.25 -1.64 -9.54
CA ASP A 58 -6.85 -1.69 -8.14
C ASP A 58 -7.26 -3.01 -7.49
N LEU A 59 -8.46 -3.49 -7.78
CA LEU A 59 -8.94 -4.79 -7.30
C LEU A 59 -8.05 -5.94 -7.78
N GLU A 60 -7.62 -5.90 -9.03
CA GLU A 60 -6.71 -6.91 -9.57
C GLU A 60 -5.34 -6.88 -8.90
N LEU A 61 -4.79 -5.69 -8.67
CA LEU A 61 -3.52 -5.55 -7.98
C LEU A 61 -3.58 -6.17 -6.58
N ASP A 62 -4.60 -5.83 -5.81
CA ASP A 62 -4.78 -6.36 -4.46
C ASP A 62 -4.99 -7.87 -4.48
N ARG A 63 -5.80 -8.38 -5.42
CA ARG A 63 -6.03 -9.81 -5.59
C ARG A 63 -4.74 -10.55 -5.92
N ARG A 64 -3.91 -10.01 -6.80
CA ARG A 64 -2.64 -10.61 -7.18
C ARG A 64 -1.67 -10.67 -6.01
N GLN A 65 -1.61 -9.61 -5.20
CA GLN A 65 -0.79 -9.59 -3.99
C GLN A 65 -1.23 -10.66 -2.99
N VAL A 66 -2.53 -10.80 -2.77
CA VAL A 66 -3.09 -11.83 -1.88
C VAL A 66 -2.80 -13.24 -2.41
N GLU A 67 -3.00 -13.47 -3.70
CA GLU A 67 -2.69 -14.77 -4.32
C GLU A 67 -1.22 -15.15 -4.13
N MET A 68 -0.31 -14.21 -4.37
CA MET A 68 1.12 -14.44 -4.17
C MET A 68 1.45 -14.76 -2.71
N ALA A 69 0.81 -14.05 -1.76
CA ALA A 69 0.98 -14.30 -0.33
C ALA A 69 0.46 -15.69 0.06
N MET A 70 -0.66 -16.13 -0.50
CA MET A 70 -1.26 -17.43 -0.22
C MET A 70 -0.46 -18.59 -0.80
N GLU A 71 0.34 -18.38 -1.81
CA GLU A 71 1.27 -19.38 -2.36
C GLU A 71 2.45 -19.62 -1.41
N GLN A 72 2.70 -18.72 -0.48
CA GLN A 72 3.80 -18.82 0.49
C GLN A 72 3.27 -19.28 1.85
N LYS A 73 3.97 -20.20 2.48
CA LYS A 73 3.70 -20.60 3.87
C LYS A 73 4.08 -19.47 4.84
N ASN A 74 5.20 -18.80 4.57
CA ASN A 74 5.71 -17.67 5.32
C ASN A 74 5.94 -16.52 4.36
N CYS A 75 5.44 -15.34 4.67
CA CYS A 75 5.69 -14.15 3.85
C CYS A 75 5.37 -12.87 4.61
N VAL A 76 5.81 -11.76 4.04
CA VAL A 76 5.47 -10.40 4.49
C VAL A 76 4.80 -9.67 3.34
N LEU A 77 3.59 -9.17 3.56
CA LEU A 77 2.88 -8.31 2.63
C LEU A 77 2.72 -6.92 3.26
N GLY A 78 3.35 -5.92 2.64
CA GLY A 78 3.24 -4.53 3.05
C GLY A 78 2.48 -3.73 2.00
N SER A 79 1.32 -3.20 2.38
CA SER A 79 0.53 -2.29 1.55
C SER A 79 -0.45 -1.51 2.41
N ARG A 80 -1.04 -0.45 1.86
CA ARG A 80 -2.02 0.33 2.61
C ARG A 80 -3.21 -0.49 3.08
N LEU A 81 -3.56 -1.56 2.38
CA LEU A 81 -4.72 -2.41 2.66
C LEU A 81 -4.38 -3.83 3.10
N ALA A 82 -3.11 -4.18 3.24
CA ALA A 82 -2.68 -5.56 3.53
C ALA A 82 -3.45 -6.20 4.68
N ILE A 83 -3.65 -5.49 5.80
CA ILE A 83 -4.31 -6.04 6.98
C ILE A 83 -5.80 -6.35 6.75
N TRP A 84 -6.42 -5.72 5.76
CA TRP A 84 -7.83 -5.98 5.43
C TRP A 84 -7.98 -7.01 4.31
N VAL A 85 -7.13 -6.95 3.28
CA VAL A 85 -7.25 -7.83 2.12
C VAL A 85 -6.65 -9.22 2.35
N LEU A 86 -5.56 -9.33 3.10
CA LEU A 86 -4.98 -10.61 3.48
C LEU A 86 -5.62 -11.13 4.76
N LYS A 87 -6.83 -11.65 4.64
CA LYS A 87 -7.62 -12.14 5.76
C LYS A 87 -6.95 -13.27 6.52
N GLU A 88 -6.15 -14.07 5.83
CA GLU A 88 -5.42 -15.24 6.33
C GLU A 88 -4.09 -14.88 6.98
N ALA A 89 -3.79 -13.60 7.18
CA ALA A 89 -2.59 -13.20 7.89
C ALA A 89 -2.63 -13.65 9.36
N ASP A 90 -1.53 -14.24 9.81
CA ASP A 90 -1.39 -14.66 11.20
C ASP A 90 -1.10 -13.46 12.11
N LEU A 91 -0.40 -12.47 11.59
CA LEU A 91 -0.10 -11.23 12.30
C LEU A 91 -0.45 -10.05 11.41
N LYS A 92 -1.22 -9.13 11.96
CA LYS A 92 -1.61 -7.89 11.29
C LYS A 92 -1.07 -6.71 12.07
N VAL A 93 -0.27 -5.89 11.41
CA VAL A 93 0.39 -4.72 12.01
C VAL A 93 -0.08 -3.46 11.29
N TYR A 94 -0.53 -2.50 12.04
CA TYR A 94 -0.88 -1.19 11.51
C TYR A 94 0.10 -0.13 12.01
N LEU A 95 0.75 0.56 11.07
CA LEU A 95 1.69 1.63 11.37
C LEU A 95 0.93 2.96 11.45
N GLU A 96 1.06 3.64 12.57
CA GLU A 96 0.47 4.95 12.78
C GLU A 96 1.53 6.03 12.74
N GLY A 97 1.17 7.17 12.20
CA GLY A 97 1.99 8.36 12.23
C GLY A 97 1.11 9.58 12.06
N SER A 98 1.40 10.65 12.82
CA SER A 98 0.68 11.90 12.64
C SER A 98 0.87 12.43 11.23
N LEU A 99 -0.05 13.27 10.78
CA LEU A 99 0.05 13.90 9.47
C LEU A 99 1.38 14.64 9.31
N GLU A 100 1.81 15.36 10.35
CA GLU A 100 3.05 16.13 10.36
C GLU A 100 4.29 15.23 10.18
N VAL A 101 4.33 14.11 10.89
CA VAL A 101 5.44 13.15 10.78
C VAL A 101 5.49 12.50 9.40
N ARG A 102 4.33 12.11 8.88
CA ARG A 102 4.24 11.49 7.56
C ARG A 102 4.65 12.45 6.45
N VAL A 103 4.20 13.70 6.54
CA VAL A 103 4.56 14.77 5.60
C VAL A 103 6.07 15.05 5.66
N ALA A 104 6.64 15.11 6.85
CA ALA A 104 8.08 15.32 7.02
C ALA A 104 8.91 14.21 6.34
N ARG A 105 8.49 12.95 6.48
CA ARG A 105 9.16 11.81 5.83
C ARG A 105 9.06 11.87 4.30
N ILE A 106 7.89 12.24 3.78
CA ILE A 106 7.67 12.38 2.34
C ILE A 106 8.50 13.53 1.80
N HIS A 107 8.54 14.65 2.51
CA HIS A 107 9.35 15.82 2.15
C HIS A 107 10.85 15.48 2.11
N GLU A 108 11.35 14.75 3.10
CA GLU A 108 12.74 14.32 3.13
C GLU A 108 13.09 13.42 1.93
N ARG A 109 12.21 12.53 1.57
CA ARG A 109 12.40 11.59 0.45
C ARG A 109 12.27 12.24 -0.93
N GLU A 110 11.26 13.09 -1.11
CA GLU A 110 10.87 13.62 -2.42
C GLU A 110 11.30 15.07 -2.66
N GLY A 111 11.61 15.81 -1.59
CA GLY A 111 11.95 17.22 -1.69
C GLY A 111 10.75 18.11 -1.94
N GLY A 112 10.97 19.25 -2.54
CA GLY A 112 9.93 20.27 -2.77
C GLY A 112 9.65 21.10 -1.54
N SER A 113 8.51 21.80 -1.52
CA SER A 113 8.13 22.56 -0.34
C SER A 113 7.32 21.69 0.64
N LEU A 114 7.51 21.96 1.93
CA LEU A 114 6.77 21.26 2.99
C LEU A 114 5.26 21.50 2.84
N GLU A 115 4.85 22.71 2.46
CA GLU A 115 3.46 23.07 2.24
C GLU A 115 2.82 22.27 1.11
N GLU A 116 3.53 22.11 -0.01
CA GLU A 116 3.06 21.27 -1.12
C GLU A 116 2.89 19.83 -0.71
N ARG A 117 3.85 19.26 0.02
CA ARG A 117 3.78 17.88 0.51
C ARG A 117 2.61 17.69 1.48
N LEU A 118 2.33 18.69 2.31
CA LEU A 118 1.18 18.67 3.21
C LEU A 118 -0.14 18.60 2.44
N LYS A 119 -0.32 19.46 1.45
CA LYS A 119 -1.53 19.49 0.62
C LYS A 119 -1.73 18.18 -0.14
N GLU A 120 -0.69 17.67 -0.76
CA GLU A 120 -0.72 16.41 -1.50
C GLU A 120 -1.06 15.22 -0.61
N THR A 121 -0.47 15.17 0.58
CA THR A 121 -0.70 14.06 1.53
C THR A 121 -2.14 14.07 2.05
N LYS A 122 -2.66 15.23 2.42
CA LYS A 122 -4.08 15.37 2.80
C LYS A 122 -5.01 14.93 1.69
N ARG A 123 -4.72 15.33 0.46
CA ARG A 123 -5.51 14.95 -0.71
C ARG A 123 -5.47 13.45 -0.96
N ARG A 124 -4.29 12.84 -0.86
CA ARG A 124 -4.11 11.39 -1.03
C ARG A 124 -4.87 10.61 0.05
N ASP A 125 -4.76 11.02 1.30
CA ASP A 125 -5.48 10.38 2.41
C ASP A 125 -7.00 10.41 2.17
N ARG A 126 -7.54 11.55 1.76
CA ARG A 126 -8.97 11.66 1.46
C ARG A 126 -9.40 10.79 0.29
N LYS A 127 -8.62 10.75 -0.78
CA LYS A 127 -8.89 9.91 -1.95
C LYS A 127 -8.86 8.43 -1.59
N ASP A 128 -7.84 8.01 -0.85
CA ASP A 128 -7.69 6.64 -0.40
C ASP A 128 -8.86 6.21 0.48
N THR A 129 -9.22 7.02 1.48
CA THR A 129 -10.33 6.72 2.38
C THR A 129 -11.65 6.54 1.63
N LYS A 130 -11.95 7.44 0.70
CA LYS A 130 -13.15 7.33 -0.13
C LYS A 130 -13.14 6.11 -1.03
N ARG A 131 -12.00 5.83 -1.65
CA ARG A 131 -11.84 4.69 -2.57
C ARG A 131 -12.01 3.37 -1.84
N TYR A 132 -11.40 3.19 -0.69
CA TYR A 132 -11.48 1.96 0.07
C TYR A 132 -12.89 1.70 0.58
N LYS A 133 -13.59 2.75 1.00
CA LYS A 133 -14.99 2.64 1.40
C LYS A 133 -15.88 2.24 0.22
N ARG A 134 -15.67 2.87 -0.95
CA ARG A 134 -16.43 2.57 -2.17
C ARG A 134 -16.20 1.15 -2.68
N ILE A 135 -14.92 0.74 -2.78
CA ILE A 135 -14.56 -0.54 -3.41
C ILE A 135 -14.74 -1.72 -2.46
N TYR A 136 -14.35 -1.56 -1.21
CA TYR A 136 -14.27 -2.67 -0.24
C TYR A 136 -15.18 -2.52 0.97
N SER A 137 -15.88 -1.42 1.11
CA SER A 137 -16.62 -1.07 2.34
C SER A 137 -15.70 -1.04 3.57
N ILE A 138 -14.43 -0.68 3.37
CA ILE A 138 -13.43 -0.55 4.44
C ILE A 138 -13.32 0.89 4.88
N ASP A 139 -13.41 1.11 6.19
CA ASP A 139 -13.06 2.38 6.80
C ASP A 139 -11.65 2.30 7.37
N ASN A 140 -10.68 2.87 6.65
CA ASN A 140 -9.27 2.84 7.06
C ASN A 140 -8.94 3.86 8.15
N THR A 141 -9.91 4.59 8.66
CA THR A 141 -9.76 5.48 9.82
C THR A 141 -10.04 4.75 11.12
N GLU A 142 -10.70 3.60 11.06
CA GLU A 142 -11.01 2.73 12.20
C GLU A 142 -10.24 1.41 12.09
N ILE A 143 -9.50 1.09 13.14
CA ILE A 143 -8.64 -0.09 13.17
C ILE A 143 -9.03 -0.97 14.34
#